data_cc4992efa5b59f369740edfd90b18229
#
_entry.id   cc4992efa5b59f369740edfd90b18229
#
_cell.length_a   1.000
_cell.length_b   1.000
_cell.length_c   1.000
_cell.angle_alpha   90.00
_cell.angle_beta   90.00
_cell.angle_gamma   90.00
#
_symmetry.space_group_name_H-M   'P 1'
#
loop_
_entity.id
_entity.type
_entity.pdbx_description
1 polymer ?
#
loop_
_entity_poly.entity_id
_entity_poly.type
_entity_poly.pdbx_seq_one_letter_code
_entity_poly.pdbx_strand_id
1 'polypeptide(L)'
;MIIPGGFGDRGIEGKISACRYARENNIPFLGICLGMQIAVIEFARNVCGLENAHSGEFDDTTPHRVIDIMPDQVGMAGSGGTMRLGAYPCKITCGTLLNKLYGTDAIRERHRHRFEFNNRYLKQLKNKGLVICGTSPDGHLVESVELPANGFFVGVQFHPEFKSRPNRPHPLFLGLVRAALSIKSCEKK
;
A
#
# COMPACT_ATOMS: atom_id res chain seq x y z
N MET A 1 6.44 -9.49 -7.75
CA MET A 1 6.86 -9.51 -6.31
C MET A 1 5.66 -9.27 -5.42
N ILE A 2 5.59 -9.91 -4.24
CA ILE A 2 4.57 -9.61 -3.22
C ILE A 2 5.29 -9.34 -1.90
N ILE A 3 4.94 -8.23 -1.23
CA ILE A 3 5.24 -8.01 0.18
C ILE A 3 3.94 -8.16 0.96
N PRO A 4 3.80 -9.24 1.74
CA PRO A 4 2.55 -9.53 2.46
C PRO A 4 2.34 -8.64 3.68
N GLY A 5 1.16 -8.74 4.28
CA GLY A 5 0.87 -8.22 5.60
C GLY A 5 1.75 -8.88 6.68
N GLY A 6 1.92 -8.19 7.78
CA GLY A 6 2.71 -8.65 8.92
C GLY A 6 2.66 -7.66 10.07
N PHE A 7 3.24 -8.07 11.19
CA PHE A 7 3.40 -7.27 12.39
C PHE A 7 4.85 -7.35 12.87
N GLY A 8 5.27 -6.33 13.64
CA GLY A 8 6.62 -6.26 14.19
C GLY A 8 7.68 -5.79 13.20
N ASP A 9 8.85 -5.50 13.71
CA ASP A 9 9.98 -4.83 13.06
C ASP A 9 10.90 -5.76 12.25
N ARG A 10 10.70 -7.07 12.38
CA ARG A 10 11.59 -8.06 11.77
C ARG A 10 11.65 -7.92 10.25
N GLY A 11 12.85 -7.66 9.74
CA GLY A 11 13.15 -7.64 8.31
C GLY A 11 12.57 -6.44 7.55
N ILE A 12 12.23 -5.34 8.22
CA ILE A 12 11.67 -4.14 7.60
C ILE A 12 12.62 -3.57 6.54
N GLU A 13 13.90 -3.38 6.85
CA GLU A 13 14.87 -2.84 5.90
C GLU A 13 15.08 -3.76 4.68
N GLY A 14 15.02 -5.07 4.88
CA GLY A 14 15.05 -6.02 3.76
C GLY A 14 13.83 -5.91 2.85
N LYS A 15 12.64 -5.68 3.42
CA LYS A 15 11.41 -5.44 2.64
C LYS A 15 11.47 -4.10 1.89
N ILE A 16 12.01 -3.04 2.52
CA ILE A 16 12.22 -1.73 1.88
C ILE A 16 13.18 -1.89 0.69
N SER A 17 14.30 -2.60 0.88
CA SER A 17 15.26 -2.89 -0.19
C SER A 17 14.65 -3.70 -1.34
N ALA A 18 13.83 -4.71 -1.04
CA ALA A 18 13.11 -5.49 -2.03
C ALA A 18 12.09 -4.64 -2.80
N CYS A 19 11.36 -3.76 -2.10
CA CYS A 19 10.43 -2.82 -2.71
C CYS A 19 11.14 -1.85 -3.66
N ARG A 20 12.27 -1.29 -3.23
CA ARG A 20 13.14 -0.44 -4.05
C ARG A 20 13.58 -1.16 -5.33
N TYR A 21 14.07 -2.39 -5.18
CA TYR A 21 14.48 -3.20 -6.32
C TYR A 21 13.34 -3.41 -7.31
N ALA A 22 12.12 -3.71 -6.83
CA ALA A 22 10.96 -3.86 -7.69
C ALA A 22 10.61 -2.57 -8.45
N ARG A 23 10.64 -1.42 -7.77
CA ARG A 23 10.37 -0.11 -8.36
C ARG A 23 11.41 0.26 -9.43
N GLU A 24 12.69 0.14 -9.10
CA GLU A 24 13.79 0.54 -9.99
C GLU A 24 13.94 -0.36 -11.22
N ASN A 25 13.52 -1.63 -11.12
CA ASN A 25 13.62 -2.62 -12.20
C ASN A 25 12.28 -2.95 -12.86
N ASN A 26 11.23 -2.17 -12.60
CA ASN A 26 9.91 -2.37 -13.23
C ASN A 26 9.30 -3.76 -12.97
N ILE A 27 9.63 -4.39 -11.83
CA ILE A 27 9.08 -5.69 -11.46
C ILE A 27 7.66 -5.48 -10.93
N PRO A 28 6.65 -6.23 -11.46
CA PRO A 28 5.30 -6.17 -10.93
C PRO A 28 5.26 -6.37 -9.41
N PHE A 29 4.69 -5.40 -8.70
CA PHE A 29 4.72 -5.31 -7.26
C PHE A 29 3.30 -5.21 -6.67
N LEU A 30 3.03 -6.02 -5.66
CA LEU A 30 1.84 -5.91 -4.81
C LEU A 30 2.25 -5.85 -3.34
N GLY A 31 2.00 -4.71 -2.69
CA GLY A 31 2.16 -4.53 -1.25
C GLY A 31 0.83 -4.68 -0.52
N ILE A 32 0.74 -5.59 0.44
CA ILE A 32 -0.48 -5.88 1.21
C ILE A 32 -0.27 -5.41 2.64
N CYS A 33 -1.16 -4.54 3.16
CA CYS A 33 -1.14 -4.03 4.53
C CYS A 33 0.24 -3.45 4.88
N LEU A 34 1.07 -4.14 5.65
CA LEU A 34 2.48 -3.76 5.89
C LEU A 34 3.23 -3.53 4.56
N GLY A 35 2.96 -4.33 3.52
CA GLY A 35 3.59 -4.17 2.21
C GLY A 35 3.28 -2.84 1.53
N MET A 36 2.08 -2.29 1.70
CA MET A 36 1.77 -0.92 1.27
C MET A 36 2.56 0.11 2.09
N GLN A 37 2.62 -0.06 3.40
CA GLN A 37 3.37 0.84 4.29
C GLN A 37 4.86 0.85 3.92
N ILE A 38 5.43 -0.31 3.63
CA ILE A 38 6.80 -0.45 3.12
C ILE A 38 6.99 0.33 1.81
N ALA A 39 6.04 0.22 0.87
CA ALA A 39 6.11 0.96 -0.40
C ALA A 39 6.07 2.48 -0.18
N VAL A 40 5.27 2.97 0.75
CA VAL A 40 5.21 4.38 1.13
C VAL A 40 6.53 4.84 1.77
N ILE A 41 7.10 4.07 2.69
CA ILE A 41 8.38 4.37 3.34
C ILE A 41 9.51 4.38 2.30
N GLU A 42 9.58 3.39 1.44
CA GLU A 42 10.58 3.30 0.37
C GLU A 42 10.51 4.52 -0.54
N PHE A 43 9.31 4.86 -1.02
CA PHE A 43 9.10 6.00 -1.90
C PHE A 43 9.43 7.33 -1.22
N ALA A 44 9.09 7.48 0.04
CA ALA A 44 9.44 8.66 0.83
C ALA A 44 10.96 8.85 0.96
N ARG A 45 11.69 7.77 1.27
CA ARG A 45 13.16 7.80 1.40
C ARG A 45 13.85 8.06 0.07
N ASN A 46 13.57 7.23 -0.93
CA ASN A 46 14.42 7.14 -2.13
C ASN A 46 13.93 8.02 -3.29
N VAL A 47 12.67 8.45 -3.30
CA VAL A 47 12.11 9.32 -4.35
C VAL A 47 11.85 10.74 -3.84
N CYS A 48 11.36 10.87 -2.60
CA CYS A 48 11.08 12.18 -2.03
C CYS A 48 12.24 12.79 -1.26
N GLY A 49 13.32 12.03 -0.97
CA GLY A 49 14.48 12.49 -0.23
C GLY A 49 14.19 12.75 1.25
N LEU A 50 13.18 12.08 1.82
CA LEU A 50 12.87 12.14 3.24
C LEU A 50 13.76 11.15 3.99
N GLU A 51 14.98 11.59 4.32
CA GLU A 51 15.95 10.76 5.02
C GLU A 51 15.34 10.17 6.31
N ASN A 52 15.58 8.87 6.53
CA ASN A 52 15.08 8.12 7.69
C ASN A 52 13.54 8.10 7.82
N ALA A 53 12.78 8.38 6.75
CA ALA A 53 11.32 8.21 6.80
C ALA A 53 10.96 6.78 7.22
N HIS A 54 10.01 6.66 8.17
CA HIS A 54 9.64 5.35 8.73
C HIS A 54 8.17 5.33 9.16
N SER A 55 7.76 4.19 9.69
CA SER A 55 6.54 4.05 10.47
C SER A 55 6.82 4.37 11.94
N GLY A 56 5.94 5.13 12.58
CA GLY A 56 5.94 5.30 14.03
C GLY A 56 5.71 4.00 14.82
N GLU A 57 5.34 2.90 14.14
CA GLU A 57 5.25 1.57 14.75
C GLU A 57 6.63 0.96 15.04
N PHE A 58 7.61 1.23 14.17
CA PHE A 58 8.93 0.57 14.21
C PHE A 58 10.04 1.51 14.70
N ASP A 59 9.87 2.82 14.50
CA ASP A 59 10.79 3.86 14.95
C ASP A 59 9.99 5.10 15.37
N ASP A 60 9.81 5.27 16.67
CA ASP A 60 9.12 6.41 17.26
C ASP A 60 9.99 7.68 17.30
N THR A 61 11.27 7.57 16.96
CA THR A 61 12.22 8.70 16.91
C THR A 61 12.42 9.25 15.50
N THR A 62 11.88 8.58 14.47
CA THR A 62 12.04 9.03 13.07
C THR A 62 11.53 10.46 12.87
N PRO A 63 12.29 11.32 12.15
CA PRO A 63 11.85 12.67 11.83
C PRO A 63 10.66 12.72 10.87
N HIS A 64 10.45 11.64 10.12
CA HIS A 64 9.43 11.55 9.08
C HIS A 64 8.55 10.30 9.25
N ARG A 65 7.56 10.38 10.15
CA ARG A 65 6.56 9.33 10.35
C ARG A 65 5.55 9.34 9.20
N VAL A 66 5.93 8.76 8.05
CA VAL A 66 5.05 8.69 6.87
C VAL A 66 3.92 7.68 7.03
N ILE A 67 4.07 6.77 7.99
CA ILE A 67 3.04 5.87 8.52
C ILE A 67 2.94 6.14 10.02
N ASP A 68 1.73 6.43 10.51
CA ASP A 68 1.53 6.81 11.91
C ASP A 68 0.12 6.43 12.40
N ILE A 69 -0.11 6.58 13.69
CA ILE A 69 -1.47 6.51 14.27
C ILE A 69 -2.18 7.81 13.94
N MET A 70 -3.42 7.73 13.46
CA MET A 70 -4.22 8.92 13.17
C MET A 70 -4.59 9.66 14.46
N PRO A 71 -4.62 11.01 14.45
CA PRO A 71 -4.87 11.83 15.65
C PRO A 71 -6.15 11.49 16.41
N ASP A 72 -7.19 11.10 15.71
CA ASP A 72 -8.48 10.66 16.28
C ASP A 72 -8.41 9.29 16.98
N GLN A 73 -7.35 8.53 16.78
CA GLN A 73 -7.09 7.24 17.43
C GLN A 73 -6.22 7.37 18.69
N VAL A 74 -5.53 8.49 18.90
CA VAL A 74 -4.54 8.69 19.98
C VAL A 74 -5.18 8.65 21.39
N GLY A 75 -6.48 8.96 21.53
CA GLY A 75 -7.20 8.91 22.81
C GLY A 75 -7.74 7.53 23.21
N MET A 76 -7.68 6.53 22.32
CA MET A 76 -8.29 5.21 22.52
C MET A 76 -7.28 4.10 22.85
N ALA A 77 -6.01 4.44 23.03
CA ALA A 77 -4.90 3.47 23.17
C ALA A 77 -5.01 2.55 24.41
N GLY A 78 -5.85 2.88 25.40
CA GLY A 78 -6.04 2.07 26.61
C GLY A 78 -7.09 0.95 26.54
N SER A 79 -7.91 0.91 25.48
CA SER A 79 -9.10 0.02 25.41
C SER A 79 -9.03 -1.01 24.27
N GLY A 80 -7.89 -1.23 23.62
CA GLY A 80 -7.78 -2.18 22.50
C GLY A 80 -8.52 -1.75 21.22
N GLY A 81 -9.14 -0.56 21.22
CA GLY A 81 -10.11 -0.10 20.22
C GLY A 81 -9.59 0.63 19.00
N THR A 82 -8.25 0.74 18.83
CA THR A 82 -7.66 1.51 17.71
C THR A 82 -7.39 0.69 16.44
N MET A 83 -7.56 -0.63 16.51
CA MET A 83 -7.33 -1.50 15.35
C MET A 83 -8.53 -1.45 14.40
N ARG A 84 -8.29 -1.12 13.14
CA ARG A 84 -9.29 -1.33 12.08
C ARG A 84 -9.36 -2.82 11.78
N LEU A 85 -10.45 -3.44 12.22
CA LEU A 85 -10.69 -4.87 12.08
C LEU A 85 -12.03 -5.11 11.38
N GLY A 86 -12.04 -5.90 10.32
CA GLY A 86 -13.24 -6.24 9.57
C GLY A 86 -13.31 -5.57 8.20
N ALA A 87 -14.52 -5.53 7.63
CA ALA A 87 -14.75 -5.04 6.27
C ALA A 87 -15.12 -3.54 6.28
N TYR A 88 -14.32 -2.73 5.58
CA TYR A 88 -14.54 -1.29 5.42
C TYR A 88 -14.75 -0.91 3.95
N PRO A 89 -15.56 0.10 3.67
CA PRO A 89 -15.72 0.62 2.33
C PRO A 89 -14.49 1.41 1.88
N CYS A 90 -14.17 1.29 0.61
CA CYS A 90 -13.12 2.07 -0.05
C CYS A 90 -13.65 2.63 -1.37
N LYS A 91 -13.47 3.93 -1.58
CA LYS A 91 -13.74 4.62 -2.83
C LYS A 91 -12.49 4.59 -3.70
N ILE A 92 -12.63 4.08 -4.93
CA ILE A 92 -11.53 3.97 -5.89
C ILE A 92 -11.52 5.18 -6.82
N THR A 93 -10.35 5.72 -7.07
CA THR A 93 -10.15 6.83 -8.01
C THR A 93 -10.30 6.32 -9.44
N CYS A 94 -11.19 6.94 -10.21
CA CYS A 94 -11.44 6.59 -11.60
C CYS A 94 -10.17 6.73 -12.46
N GLY A 95 -10.00 5.83 -13.43
CA GLY A 95 -8.88 5.83 -14.36
C GLY A 95 -7.58 5.21 -13.83
N THR A 96 -7.51 4.89 -12.55
CA THR A 96 -6.36 4.23 -11.93
C THR A 96 -6.25 2.75 -12.33
N LEU A 97 -5.09 2.14 -12.11
CA LEU A 97 -4.93 0.70 -12.31
C LEU A 97 -5.88 -0.09 -11.38
N LEU A 98 -5.99 0.35 -10.13
CA LEU A 98 -6.93 -0.27 -9.18
C LEU A 98 -8.37 -0.25 -9.71
N ASN A 99 -8.83 0.88 -10.27
CA ASN A 99 -10.16 1.01 -10.87
C ASN A 99 -10.35 0.02 -12.05
N LYS A 100 -9.35 -0.11 -12.90
CA LYS A 100 -9.38 -1.07 -14.03
C LYS A 100 -9.45 -2.52 -13.57
N LEU A 101 -8.75 -2.87 -12.48
CA LEU A 101 -8.72 -4.23 -11.94
C LEU A 101 -10.05 -4.65 -11.31
N TYR A 102 -10.70 -3.74 -10.58
CA TYR A 102 -11.97 -4.02 -9.94
C TYR A 102 -13.19 -3.81 -10.84
N GLY A 103 -13.09 -2.91 -11.82
CA GLY A 103 -14.21 -2.55 -12.70
C GLY A 103 -15.32 -1.75 -11.99
N THR A 104 -15.01 -1.13 -10.86
CA THR A 104 -15.95 -0.33 -10.05
C THR A 104 -15.21 0.78 -9.32
N ASP A 105 -15.93 1.82 -8.89
CA ASP A 105 -15.41 2.95 -8.12
C ASP A 105 -15.62 2.79 -6.59
N ALA A 106 -16.30 1.74 -6.16
CA ALA A 106 -16.53 1.47 -4.74
C ALA A 106 -16.37 -0.03 -4.46
N ILE A 107 -15.59 -0.33 -3.43
CA ILE A 107 -15.35 -1.70 -2.94
C ILE A 107 -15.50 -1.76 -1.43
N ARG A 108 -15.53 -2.96 -0.91
CA ARG A 108 -15.53 -3.22 0.53
C ARG A 108 -14.53 -4.32 0.81
N GLU A 109 -13.44 -3.99 1.52
CA GLU A 109 -12.33 -4.91 1.77
C GLU A 109 -12.04 -5.09 3.27
N ARG A 110 -11.36 -6.17 3.63
CA ARG A 110 -11.09 -6.53 5.03
C ARG A 110 -9.76 -5.94 5.48
N HIS A 111 -9.78 -5.31 6.67
CA HIS A 111 -8.65 -4.67 7.31
C HIS A 111 -8.25 -5.38 8.61
N ARG A 112 -6.96 -5.29 8.94
CA ARG A 112 -6.40 -5.72 10.22
C ARG A 112 -5.11 -4.93 10.48
N HIS A 113 -5.24 -3.66 10.83
CA HIS A 113 -4.10 -2.79 11.10
C HIS A 113 -4.48 -1.64 12.03
N ARG A 114 -3.48 -0.97 12.60
CA ARG A 114 -3.63 0.20 13.48
C ARG A 114 -3.02 1.45 12.85
N PHE A 115 -1.86 1.29 12.20
CA PHE A 115 -1.12 2.39 11.59
C PHE A 115 -1.64 2.65 10.17
N GLU A 116 -1.65 3.93 9.82
CA GLU A 116 -2.22 4.47 8.58
C GLU A 116 -1.20 5.36 7.86
N PHE A 117 -1.45 5.63 6.59
CA PHE A 117 -0.73 6.64 5.82
C PHE A 117 -0.89 8.01 6.47
N ASN A 118 0.22 8.71 6.74
CA ASN A 118 0.19 10.03 7.35
C ASN A 118 -0.07 11.13 6.31
N ASN A 119 -1.26 11.71 6.35
CA ASN A 119 -1.73 12.72 5.40
C ASN A 119 -0.88 14.00 5.34
N ARG A 120 -0.02 14.27 6.33
CA ARG A 120 0.95 15.39 6.29
C ARG A 120 1.89 15.29 5.10
N TYR A 121 2.19 14.08 4.65
CA TYR A 121 3.10 13.80 3.53
C TYR A 121 2.38 13.63 2.19
N LEU A 122 1.04 13.61 2.18
CA LEU A 122 0.22 13.35 0.99
C LEU A 122 0.62 14.21 -0.21
N LYS A 123 0.71 15.52 -0.01
CA LYS A 123 1.05 16.47 -1.07
C LYS A 123 2.46 16.23 -1.63
N GLN A 124 3.43 15.98 -0.74
CA GLN A 124 4.82 15.76 -1.13
C GLN A 124 4.99 14.49 -1.95
N LEU A 125 4.40 13.37 -1.51
CA LEU A 125 4.48 12.10 -2.21
C LEU A 125 3.74 12.16 -3.56
N LYS A 126 2.57 12.77 -3.60
CA LYS A 126 1.82 12.98 -4.87
C LYS A 126 2.60 13.80 -5.88
N ASN A 127 3.26 14.86 -5.46
CA ASN A 127 4.07 15.71 -6.34
C ASN A 127 5.26 14.96 -6.96
N LYS A 128 5.67 13.84 -6.37
CA LYS A 128 6.73 12.96 -6.87
C LYS A 128 6.22 11.76 -7.68
N GLY A 129 4.90 11.65 -7.87
CA GLY A 129 4.29 10.65 -8.74
C GLY A 129 3.59 9.49 -8.04
N LEU A 130 3.53 9.47 -6.69
CA LEU A 130 2.67 8.52 -5.99
C LEU A 130 1.20 8.89 -6.23
N VAL A 131 0.41 7.94 -6.69
CA VAL A 131 -1.03 8.13 -6.93
C VAL A 131 -1.81 7.46 -5.79
N ILE A 132 -2.73 8.23 -5.19
CA ILE A 132 -3.71 7.68 -4.25
C ILE A 132 -4.86 7.13 -5.09
N CYS A 133 -4.93 5.83 -5.19
CA CYS A 133 -5.92 5.15 -6.01
C CYS A 133 -7.15 4.66 -5.23
N GLY A 134 -7.11 4.70 -3.89
CA GLY A 134 -8.27 4.42 -3.04
C GLY A 134 -8.22 5.16 -1.71
N THR A 135 -9.40 5.56 -1.23
CA THR A 135 -9.57 6.25 0.05
C THR A 135 -10.79 5.71 0.80
N SER A 136 -10.89 6.02 2.10
CA SER A 136 -12.17 5.94 2.80
C SER A 136 -13.23 6.81 2.12
N PRO A 137 -14.55 6.56 2.31
CA PRO A 137 -15.60 7.32 1.62
C PRO A 137 -15.57 8.83 1.86
N ASP A 138 -15.12 9.26 3.04
CA ASP A 138 -14.91 10.66 3.44
C ASP A 138 -13.61 11.26 2.88
N GLY A 139 -12.76 10.43 2.24
CA GLY A 139 -11.48 10.83 1.68
C GLY A 139 -10.35 11.02 2.71
N HIS A 140 -10.60 10.71 3.99
CA HIS A 140 -9.66 10.97 5.06
C HIS A 140 -8.53 9.94 5.15
N LEU A 141 -8.83 8.65 4.98
CA LEU A 141 -7.84 7.57 5.06
C LEU A 141 -7.40 7.15 3.66
N VAL A 142 -6.09 6.96 3.48
CA VAL A 142 -5.51 6.40 2.26
C VAL A 142 -5.57 4.87 2.35
N GLU A 143 -6.35 4.26 1.47
CA GLU A 143 -6.57 2.80 1.43
C GLU A 143 -5.69 2.08 0.42
N SER A 144 -5.24 2.81 -0.61
CA SER A 144 -4.37 2.23 -1.64
C SER A 144 -3.59 3.28 -2.40
N VAL A 145 -2.41 2.87 -2.87
CA VAL A 145 -1.46 3.68 -3.63
C VAL A 145 -0.99 2.92 -4.87
N GLU A 146 -0.61 3.65 -5.92
CA GLU A 146 0.01 3.07 -7.11
C GLU A 146 1.09 3.99 -7.69
N LEU A 147 2.02 3.39 -8.44
CA LEU A 147 3.01 4.09 -9.24
C LEU A 147 2.77 3.78 -10.73
N PRO A 148 2.05 4.65 -11.45
CA PRO A 148 1.69 4.40 -12.86
C PRO A 148 2.90 4.22 -13.77
N ALA A 149 4.02 4.85 -13.47
CA ALA A 149 5.26 4.74 -14.22
C ALA A 149 5.84 3.30 -14.23
N ASN A 150 5.45 2.46 -13.27
CA ASN A 150 5.94 1.09 -13.09
C ASN A 150 5.00 0.00 -13.64
N GLY A 151 4.05 0.35 -14.48
CA GLY A 151 3.10 -0.61 -15.06
C GLY A 151 2.19 -1.27 -14.02
N PHE A 152 2.69 -2.23 -13.24
CA PHE A 152 1.96 -2.83 -12.12
C PHE A 152 2.74 -2.63 -10.82
N PHE A 153 2.46 -1.55 -10.11
CA PHE A 153 2.97 -1.30 -8.77
C PHE A 153 1.82 -0.78 -7.90
N VAL A 154 1.29 -1.64 -7.05
CA VAL A 154 0.10 -1.35 -6.24
C VAL A 154 0.37 -1.71 -4.77
N GLY A 155 0.02 -0.80 -3.87
CA GLY A 155 -0.05 -1.04 -2.44
C GLY A 155 -1.47 -0.89 -1.94
N VAL A 156 -1.95 -1.81 -1.09
CA VAL A 156 -3.28 -1.77 -0.47
C VAL A 156 -3.18 -1.96 1.03
N GLN A 157 -3.90 -1.16 1.80
CA GLN A 157 -3.90 -1.25 3.26
C GLN A 157 -4.74 -2.42 3.78
N PHE A 158 -5.69 -2.86 2.97
CA PHE A 158 -6.54 -4.02 3.25
C PHE A 158 -5.87 -5.35 2.85
N HIS A 159 -6.55 -6.46 3.16
CA HIS A 159 -6.08 -7.83 2.97
C HIS A 159 -6.89 -8.56 1.88
N PRO A 160 -6.50 -8.48 0.59
CA PRO A 160 -7.21 -9.14 -0.51
C PRO A 160 -7.22 -10.68 -0.38
N GLU A 161 -6.24 -11.26 0.32
CA GLU A 161 -6.14 -12.71 0.55
C GLU A 161 -7.33 -13.24 1.33
N PHE A 162 -7.97 -12.46 2.19
CA PHE A 162 -9.14 -12.89 2.94
C PHE A 162 -10.37 -13.11 2.08
N LYS A 163 -10.40 -12.51 0.87
CA LYS A 163 -11.53 -12.63 -0.07
C LYS A 163 -11.20 -13.46 -1.31
N SER A 164 -9.95 -13.83 -1.51
CA SER A 164 -9.53 -14.66 -2.63
C SER A 164 -9.92 -16.12 -2.42
N ARG A 165 -10.30 -16.81 -3.50
CA ARG A 165 -10.66 -18.24 -3.53
C ARG A 165 -10.07 -18.88 -4.78
N PRO A 166 -9.77 -20.20 -4.79
CA PRO A 166 -9.22 -20.88 -5.96
C PRO A 166 -10.06 -20.71 -7.22
N ASN A 167 -11.39 -20.78 -7.10
CA ASN A 167 -12.34 -20.63 -8.20
C ASN A 167 -12.80 -19.18 -8.44
N ARG A 168 -12.40 -18.25 -7.58
CA ARG A 168 -12.68 -16.81 -7.69
C ARG A 168 -11.51 -16.01 -7.13
N PRO A 169 -10.37 -16.00 -7.82
CA PRO A 169 -9.20 -15.27 -7.36
C PRO A 169 -9.47 -13.77 -7.32
N HIS A 170 -8.88 -13.12 -6.33
CA HIS A 170 -9.04 -11.68 -6.14
C HIS A 170 -8.41 -10.89 -7.32
N PRO A 171 -9.03 -9.78 -7.79
CA PRO A 171 -8.56 -9.00 -8.95
C PRO A 171 -7.10 -8.56 -8.88
N LEU A 172 -6.61 -8.20 -7.70
CA LEU A 172 -5.21 -7.80 -7.49
C LEU A 172 -4.22 -8.93 -7.78
N PHE A 173 -4.51 -10.17 -7.35
CA PHE A 173 -3.65 -11.31 -7.63
C PHE A 173 -3.68 -11.68 -9.12
N LEU A 174 -4.86 -11.64 -9.74
CA LEU A 174 -4.98 -11.85 -11.20
C LEU A 174 -4.19 -10.79 -11.97
N GLY A 175 -4.31 -9.53 -11.59
CA GLY A 175 -3.59 -8.42 -12.21
C GLY A 175 -2.08 -8.59 -12.11
N LEU A 176 -1.57 -8.93 -10.91
CA LEU A 176 -0.15 -9.18 -10.69
C LEU A 176 0.39 -10.32 -11.54
N VAL A 177 -0.33 -11.45 -11.61
CA VAL A 177 0.09 -12.61 -12.42
C VAL A 177 0.10 -12.26 -13.91
N ARG A 178 -0.93 -11.57 -14.41
CA ARG A 178 -0.99 -11.10 -15.80
C ARG A 178 0.17 -10.16 -16.14
N ALA A 179 0.47 -9.20 -15.25
CA ALA A 179 1.61 -8.30 -15.42
C ALA A 179 2.95 -9.06 -15.44
N ALA A 180 3.13 -10.05 -14.57
CA ALA A 180 4.34 -10.87 -14.55
C ALA A 180 4.50 -11.74 -15.81
N LEU A 181 3.42 -12.26 -16.38
CA LEU A 181 3.45 -13.05 -17.61
C LEU A 181 3.75 -12.18 -18.84
N SER A 182 3.28 -10.92 -18.87
CA SER A 182 3.53 -10.01 -20.00
C SER A 182 5.01 -9.64 -20.14
N ILE A 183 5.77 -9.54 -19.04
CA ILE A 183 7.22 -9.31 -19.09
C ILE A 183 7.94 -10.47 -19.77
N LYS A 184 7.62 -11.72 -19.41
CA LYS A 184 8.22 -12.91 -20.03
C LYS A 184 7.98 -13.01 -21.54
N SER A 185 6.88 -12.46 -22.02
CA SER A 185 6.59 -12.47 -23.47
C SER A 185 7.37 -11.42 -24.25
N CYS A 186 7.84 -10.34 -23.60
CA CYS A 186 8.70 -9.34 -24.23
C CYS A 186 10.17 -9.76 -24.31
N GLU A 187 10.65 -10.59 -23.38
CA GLU A 187 12.05 -11.10 -23.38
C GLU A 187 12.29 -12.24 -24.39
N LYS A 188 11.23 -12.79 -24.99
CA LYS A 188 11.32 -13.89 -25.99
C LYS A 188 11.24 -13.42 -27.45
N LYS A 189 11.20 -12.12 -27.69
CA LYS A 189 11.28 -11.49 -29.01
C LYS A 189 12.61 -10.78 -29.20
#